data_aef2a4b7d2072319b5013c33316c1ed3
#
_entry.id   aef2a4b7d2072319b5013c33316c1ed3
#
_cell.length_a   1.000
_cell.length_b   1.000
_cell.length_c   1.000
_cell.angle_alpha   90.00
_cell.angle_beta   90.00
_cell.angle_gamma   90.00
#
_symmetry.space_group_name_H-M   'P 1'
#
loop_
_entity.id
_entity.type
_entity.pdbx_description
1 polymer ?
#
loop_
_entity_poly.entity_id
_entity_poly.type
_entity_poly.pdbx_seq_one_letter_code
_entity_poly.pdbx_strand_id
1 'polypeptide(L)'
;MKTLNHLFLIITALLSCRAATAQDYFLDRFYSDDGVDQVQFYYNADNLLESYHSISNAGGEIDDLIDSLYYDERGNIIRIDFFQYYENEWIFPSYITYTYDDNNRRLTRTNYNDWGSGFELQGVYTYSYEGDLLTGYEMTLGGMLLMRGTYTYDANGHCTQCLEEYNDAWGGTGWSNSALTTYTYDEAGNCTNETYSYWQNGWVPDSSIDRVFDAYGNCKQREKHSNGQVADRVTYIYDDACTINHVLMPYHPEPNYTWEQFANRPLRYAWETANDGGQLIYVCDYIFEYGAFEGIPQHEMPVTDMMVVYPNPTQGEMTLCLEGLRRYEIIDMNGKAVLQGQSNGKRHTIDVSALASGLYLVKAYNGQSWSISKMQVK
;
A
#
# COMPACT_ATOMS: atom_id res chain seq x y z
N MET A 1 10.30 16.58 -9.68
CA MET A 1 9.50 15.41 -9.32
C MET A 1 9.94 14.27 -10.22
N LYS A 2 10.89 13.47 -9.78
CA LYS A 2 11.20 12.16 -10.36
C LYS A 2 10.83 11.16 -9.29
N THR A 3 9.55 10.83 -9.29
CA THR A 3 8.91 9.89 -8.39
C THR A 3 9.49 8.50 -8.56
N LEU A 4 9.66 7.84 -7.44
CA LEU A 4 9.88 6.41 -7.26
C LEU A 4 8.80 5.61 -8.02
N ASN A 5 9.00 5.39 -9.31
CA ASN A 5 8.12 4.61 -10.18
C ASN A 5 8.76 3.26 -10.48
N HIS A 6 9.07 2.47 -9.47
CA HIS A 6 9.65 1.16 -9.70
C HIS A 6 9.09 0.07 -8.80
N LEU A 7 7.76 -0.13 -8.82
CA LEU A 7 7.19 -1.42 -8.47
C LEU A 7 5.84 -1.56 -9.15
N PHE A 8 5.78 -2.22 -10.29
CA PHE A 8 4.55 -2.45 -11.04
C PHE A 8 4.04 -3.89 -10.86
N LEU A 9 2.87 -3.97 -10.41
CA LEU A 9 1.65 -4.73 -10.69
C LEU A 9 1.76 -6.19 -11.19
N ILE A 10 1.32 -7.13 -10.35
CA ILE A 10 0.46 -8.25 -10.78
C ILE A 10 -0.71 -8.34 -9.82
N ILE A 11 -1.92 -8.14 -10.33
CA ILE A 11 -3.14 -8.56 -9.63
C ILE A 11 -3.29 -10.07 -9.85
N THR A 12 -2.63 -10.88 -9.06
CA THR A 12 -3.14 -12.21 -8.78
C THR A 12 -4.06 -12.05 -7.59
N ALA A 13 -5.36 -12.04 -7.85
CA ALA A 13 -6.37 -12.28 -6.83
C ALA A 13 -6.23 -13.73 -6.34
N LEU A 14 -5.16 -14.03 -5.63
CA LEU A 14 -5.09 -15.16 -4.75
C LEU A 14 -5.89 -14.76 -3.51
N LEU A 15 -7.20 -15.00 -3.55
CA LEU A 15 -7.96 -15.36 -2.39
C LEU A 15 -7.25 -16.56 -1.75
N SER A 16 -6.23 -16.29 -0.94
CA SER A 16 -5.69 -17.31 -0.06
C SER A 16 -6.80 -17.60 0.95
N CYS A 17 -7.62 -18.62 0.64
CA CYS A 17 -8.20 -19.42 1.68
C CYS A 17 -7.04 -19.77 2.62
N ARG A 18 -6.90 -19.08 3.75
CA ARG A 18 -5.92 -19.40 4.79
C ARG A 18 -6.27 -20.80 5.32
N ALA A 19 -5.74 -21.83 4.67
CA ALA A 19 -5.50 -23.05 5.40
C ALA A 19 -4.54 -22.66 6.53
N ALA A 20 -4.94 -22.89 7.78
CA ALA A 20 -4.13 -22.62 8.97
C ALA A 20 -2.92 -23.57 8.98
N THR A 21 -1.94 -23.32 8.15
CA THR A 21 -0.58 -23.84 8.33
C THR A 21 0.07 -22.94 9.35
N ALA A 22 0.63 -23.53 10.39
CA ALA A 22 1.41 -22.78 11.36
C ALA A 22 2.53 -22.06 10.59
N GLN A 23 2.51 -20.74 10.61
CA GLN A 23 3.59 -19.94 10.05
C GLN A 23 4.72 -19.95 11.06
N ASP A 24 5.93 -20.27 10.61
CA ASP A 24 7.11 -20.38 11.47
C ASP A 24 7.90 -19.05 11.49
N TYR A 25 7.70 -18.22 10.47
CA TYR A 25 8.44 -16.97 10.24
C TYR A 25 7.50 -15.83 9.80
N PHE A 26 7.94 -14.59 10.03
CA PHE A 26 7.34 -13.38 9.46
C PHE A 26 8.43 -12.50 8.87
N LEU A 27 8.14 -11.78 7.78
CA LEU A 27 9.06 -10.78 7.24
C LEU A 27 9.09 -9.59 8.20
N ASP A 28 10.22 -9.41 8.87
CA ASP A 28 10.44 -8.35 9.83
C ASP A 28 10.92 -7.07 9.14
N ARG A 29 11.96 -7.21 8.32
CA ARG A 29 12.58 -6.08 7.64
C ARG A 29 13.04 -6.45 6.22
N PHE A 30 13.04 -5.44 5.37
CA PHE A 30 13.54 -5.52 4.01
C PHE A 30 14.44 -4.29 3.77
N TYR A 31 15.67 -4.47 3.30
CA TYR A 31 16.61 -3.36 3.19
C TYR A 31 17.70 -3.62 2.14
N SER A 32 18.26 -2.52 1.59
CA SER A 32 19.44 -2.56 0.71
C SER A 32 20.72 -2.70 1.52
N ASP A 33 21.69 -3.45 1.00
CA ASP A 33 22.97 -3.72 1.66
C ASP A 33 23.89 -2.49 1.74
N ASP A 34 23.62 -1.46 0.91
CA ASP A 34 24.27 -0.15 0.98
C ASP A 34 23.66 0.78 2.06
N GLY A 35 22.54 0.35 2.68
CA GLY A 35 21.86 1.07 3.75
C GLY A 35 21.07 2.30 3.29
N VAL A 36 20.81 2.42 1.99
CA VAL A 36 20.08 3.55 1.39
C VAL A 36 18.57 3.38 1.57
N ASP A 37 18.08 2.16 1.36
CA ASP A 37 16.66 1.84 1.44
C ASP A 37 16.40 0.83 2.54
N GLN A 38 15.34 1.04 3.29
CA GLN A 38 14.85 0.07 4.27
C GLN A 38 13.35 0.17 4.48
N VAL A 39 12.72 -0.98 4.76
CA VAL A 39 11.32 -1.09 5.18
C VAL A 39 11.25 -1.98 6.40
N GLN A 40 10.68 -1.49 7.49
CA GLN A 40 10.40 -2.23 8.71
C GLN A 40 8.91 -2.51 8.78
N PHE A 41 8.51 -3.76 9.04
CA PHE A 41 7.13 -4.18 9.15
C PHE A 41 6.72 -4.39 10.61
N TYR A 42 5.49 -3.97 10.95
CA TYR A 42 4.93 -4.08 12.29
C TYR A 42 3.59 -4.82 12.20
N TYR A 43 3.42 -5.85 13.02
CA TYR A 43 2.23 -6.69 13.01
C TYR A 43 1.46 -6.56 14.32
N ASN A 44 0.15 -6.63 14.26
CA ASN A 44 -0.70 -6.64 15.43
C ASN A 44 -0.80 -8.04 16.07
N ALA A 45 -1.56 -8.18 17.18
CA ALA A 45 -1.74 -9.43 17.89
C ALA A 45 -2.44 -10.53 17.06
N ASP A 46 -3.14 -10.18 15.99
CA ASP A 46 -3.83 -11.09 15.07
C ASP A 46 -2.94 -11.48 13.87
N ASN A 47 -1.65 -11.11 13.90
CA ASN A 47 -0.69 -11.32 12.81
C ASN A 47 -1.04 -10.59 11.51
N LEU A 48 -1.79 -9.50 11.60
CA LEU A 48 -2.05 -8.62 10.47
C LEU A 48 -1.03 -7.48 10.46
N LEU A 49 -0.61 -7.04 9.27
CA LEU A 49 0.29 -5.90 9.10
C LEU A 49 -0.38 -4.64 9.66
N GLU A 50 0.07 -4.13 10.79
CA GLU A 50 -0.48 -2.92 11.40
C GLU A 50 0.08 -1.65 10.75
N SER A 51 1.38 -1.67 10.47
CA SER A 51 2.04 -0.58 9.76
C SER A 51 3.37 -1.02 9.15
N TYR A 52 3.91 -0.21 8.27
CA TYR A 52 5.33 -0.30 7.92
C TYR A 52 5.94 1.10 7.83
N HIS A 53 7.24 1.16 8.08
CA HIS A 53 8.05 2.36 7.99
C HIS A 53 9.08 2.17 6.87
N SER A 54 9.03 3.02 5.85
CA SER A 54 9.91 2.99 4.69
C SER A 54 10.79 4.22 4.68
N ILE A 55 12.09 4.01 4.57
CA ILE A 55 13.08 5.06 4.38
C ILE A 55 13.84 4.77 3.09
N SER A 56 13.91 5.76 2.21
CA SER A 56 14.66 5.69 0.96
C SER A 56 15.47 6.96 0.76
N ASN A 57 16.69 6.83 0.23
CA ASN A 57 17.57 7.94 -0.07
C ASN A 57 17.96 7.92 -1.55
N ALA A 58 17.01 8.16 -2.43
CA ALA A 58 17.25 8.21 -3.86
C ALA A 58 17.76 9.60 -4.29
N GLY A 59 19.05 9.70 -4.56
CA GLY A 59 19.65 10.93 -5.12
C GLY A 59 19.89 12.06 -4.13
N GLY A 60 19.95 11.76 -2.82
CA GLY A 60 20.25 12.72 -1.75
C GLY A 60 19.01 13.38 -1.12
N GLU A 61 17.83 13.04 -1.57
CA GLU A 61 16.56 13.36 -0.90
C GLU A 61 16.10 12.12 -0.12
N ILE A 62 15.78 12.30 1.15
CA ILE A 62 15.29 11.24 2.02
C ILE A 62 13.76 11.26 1.95
N ASP A 63 13.19 10.17 1.43
CA ASP A 63 11.78 9.86 1.59
C ASP A 63 11.62 9.00 2.85
N ASP A 64 10.88 9.49 3.82
CA ASP A 64 10.60 8.84 5.08
C ASP A 64 9.08 8.75 5.23
N LEU A 65 8.53 7.52 5.14
CA LEU A 65 7.12 7.26 4.98
C LEU A 65 6.65 6.22 6.00
N ILE A 66 5.48 6.44 6.57
CA ILE A 66 4.77 5.44 7.39
C ILE A 66 3.38 5.23 6.82
N ASP A 67 3.03 3.98 6.55
CA ASP A 67 1.65 3.60 6.25
C ASP A 67 1.07 2.83 7.43
N SER A 68 -0.15 3.20 7.84
CA SER A 68 -0.88 2.54 8.91
C SER A 68 -2.16 1.90 8.37
N LEU A 69 -2.37 0.61 8.67
CA LEU A 69 -3.45 -0.19 8.13
C LEU A 69 -4.49 -0.51 9.22
N TYR A 70 -5.75 -0.39 8.86
CA TYR A 70 -6.90 -0.65 9.75
C TYR A 70 -7.79 -1.72 9.14
N TYR A 71 -8.31 -2.60 10.01
CA TYR A 71 -9.02 -3.80 9.61
C TYR A 71 -10.45 -3.85 10.16
N ASP A 72 -11.35 -4.54 9.43
CA ASP A 72 -12.65 -4.96 9.96
C ASP A 72 -12.51 -6.26 10.78
N GLU A 73 -13.62 -6.73 11.38
CA GLU A 73 -13.66 -7.97 12.17
C GLU A 73 -13.36 -9.24 11.33
N ARG A 74 -13.43 -9.15 10.01
CA ARG A 74 -13.12 -10.24 9.07
C ARG A 74 -11.68 -10.23 8.60
N GLY A 75 -10.88 -9.22 9.01
CA GLY A 75 -9.48 -9.04 8.62
C GLY A 75 -9.31 -8.36 7.27
N ASN A 76 -10.33 -7.68 6.73
CA ASN A 76 -10.17 -6.88 5.53
C ASN A 76 -9.62 -5.50 5.88
N ILE A 77 -8.70 -4.97 5.08
CA ILE A 77 -8.18 -3.62 5.23
C ILE A 77 -9.26 -2.62 4.82
N ILE A 78 -9.79 -1.86 5.79
CA ILE A 78 -10.83 -0.86 5.55
C ILE A 78 -10.29 0.55 5.36
N ARG A 79 -9.03 0.79 5.77
CA ARG A 79 -8.38 2.09 5.63
C ARG A 79 -6.86 1.95 5.67
N ILE A 80 -6.19 2.83 4.94
CA ILE A 80 -4.74 3.06 5.02
C ILE A 80 -4.51 4.54 5.17
N ASP A 81 -3.73 4.94 6.17
CA ASP A 81 -3.26 6.30 6.40
C ASP A 81 -1.81 6.40 5.95
N PHE A 82 -1.51 7.40 5.14
CA PHE A 82 -0.17 7.66 4.63
C PHE A 82 0.43 8.85 5.37
N PHE A 83 1.62 8.67 5.95
CA PHE A 83 2.36 9.71 6.63
C PHE A 83 3.69 9.91 5.92
N GLN A 84 4.11 11.15 5.79
CA GLN A 84 5.37 11.52 5.18
C GLN A 84 6.11 12.50 6.09
N TYR A 85 7.43 12.27 6.25
CA TYR A 85 8.31 13.24 6.90
C TYR A 85 8.72 14.29 5.89
N TYR A 86 8.36 15.55 6.13
CA TYR A 86 8.61 16.66 5.24
C TYR A 86 8.92 17.94 6.04
N GLU A 87 9.95 18.70 5.65
CA GLU A 87 10.36 19.94 6.31
C GLU A 87 10.56 19.82 7.84
N ASN A 88 11.14 18.70 8.30
CA ASN A 88 11.41 18.35 9.71
C ASN A 88 10.14 18.08 10.55
N GLU A 89 9.03 17.75 9.91
CA GLU A 89 7.81 17.32 10.61
C GLU A 89 7.10 16.20 9.84
N TRP A 90 6.35 15.37 10.59
CA TRP A 90 5.48 14.38 10.00
C TRP A 90 4.18 15.04 9.58
N ILE A 91 3.81 14.86 8.31
CA ILE A 91 2.53 15.30 7.75
C ILE A 91 1.65 14.08 7.46
N PHE A 92 0.34 14.30 7.44
CA PHE A 92 -0.66 13.31 7.06
C PHE A 92 -1.39 13.79 5.78
N PRO A 93 -0.76 13.60 4.59
CA PRO A 93 -1.27 14.20 3.36
C PRO A 93 -2.43 13.42 2.73
N SER A 94 -2.60 12.13 3.04
CA SER A 94 -3.60 11.32 2.34
C SER A 94 -4.02 10.07 3.11
N TYR A 95 -5.20 9.57 2.78
CA TYR A 95 -5.66 8.23 3.19
C TYR A 95 -6.56 7.61 2.12
N ILE A 96 -6.69 6.28 2.18
CA ILE A 96 -7.58 5.50 1.34
C ILE A 96 -8.54 4.71 2.24
N THR A 97 -9.79 4.58 1.80
CA THR A 97 -10.76 3.70 2.46
C THR A 97 -11.29 2.65 1.47
N TYR A 98 -11.69 1.50 2.02
CA TYR A 98 -12.20 0.36 1.24
C TYR A 98 -13.51 -0.14 1.82
N THR A 99 -14.37 -0.68 0.96
CA THR A 99 -15.53 -1.47 1.35
C THR A 99 -15.52 -2.82 0.65
N TYR A 100 -16.18 -3.80 1.26
CA TYR A 100 -16.19 -5.19 0.79
C TYR A 100 -17.59 -5.76 0.80
N ASP A 101 -17.84 -6.75 -0.03
CA ASP A 101 -19.06 -7.56 0.02
C ASP A 101 -18.96 -8.70 1.07
N ASP A 102 -20.00 -9.51 1.17
CA ASP A 102 -20.06 -10.64 2.10
C ASP A 102 -19.05 -11.76 1.79
N ASN A 103 -18.48 -11.79 0.58
CA ASN A 103 -17.46 -12.73 0.14
C ASN A 103 -16.02 -12.15 0.29
N ASN A 104 -15.87 -11.02 0.97
CA ASN A 104 -14.59 -10.29 1.13
C ASN A 104 -14.00 -9.77 -0.20
N ARG A 105 -14.84 -9.60 -1.25
CA ARG A 105 -14.40 -8.97 -2.49
C ARG A 105 -14.52 -7.45 -2.34
N ARG A 106 -13.50 -6.72 -2.76
CA ARG A 106 -13.46 -5.25 -2.66
C ARG A 106 -14.55 -4.63 -3.54
N LEU A 107 -15.47 -3.87 -2.94
CA LEU A 107 -16.51 -3.13 -3.66
C LEU A 107 -16.05 -1.73 -4.06
N THR A 108 -15.40 -1.03 -3.12
CA THR A 108 -14.94 0.33 -3.40
C THR A 108 -13.53 0.58 -2.86
N ARG A 109 -12.87 1.56 -3.47
CA ARG A 109 -11.66 2.23 -2.98
C ARG A 109 -11.88 3.72 -3.13
N THR A 110 -11.74 4.47 -2.05
CA THR A 110 -11.95 5.92 -2.04
C THR A 110 -10.70 6.63 -1.55
N ASN A 111 -10.21 7.58 -2.34
CA ASN A 111 -8.98 8.31 -2.07
C ASN A 111 -9.29 9.72 -1.55
N TYR A 112 -8.54 10.14 -0.53
CA TYR A 112 -8.61 11.46 0.06
C TYR A 112 -7.22 12.06 0.21
N ASN A 113 -7.06 13.34 -0.20
CA ASN A 113 -5.83 14.11 -0.01
C ASN A 113 -6.13 15.41 0.72
N ASP A 114 -5.17 15.87 1.53
CA ASP A 114 -5.19 17.18 2.17
C ASP A 114 -4.14 18.09 1.49
N TRP A 115 -4.61 19.13 0.84
CA TRP A 115 -3.78 20.16 0.20
C TRP A 115 -3.65 21.42 1.08
N GLY A 116 -3.88 21.27 2.41
CA GLY A 116 -3.82 22.38 3.39
C GLY A 116 -5.17 23.02 3.70
N SER A 117 -6.28 22.55 3.07
CA SER A 117 -7.65 22.99 3.35
C SER A 117 -8.52 21.94 4.05
N GLY A 118 -7.94 20.79 4.37
CA GLY A 118 -8.59 19.57 4.87
C GLY A 118 -8.70 18.53 3.77
N PHE A 119 -9.14 17.31 4.16
CA PHE A 119 -9.22 16.20 3.22
C PHE A 119 -10.29 16.39 2.17
N GLU A 120 -9.88 16.32 0.90
CA GLU A 120 -10.75 16.39 -0.25
C GLU A 120 -10.81 15.04 -0.96
N LEU A 121 -11.99 14.66 -1.46
CA LEU A 121 -12.20 13.47 -2.25
C LEU A 121 -11.45 13.58 -3.58
N GLN A 122 -10.57 12.61 -3.88
CA GLN A 122 -9.80 12.54 -5.12
C GLN A 122 -10.39 11.55 -6.13
N GLY A 123 -11.20 10.62 -5.68
CA GLY A 123 -11.89 9.67 -6.53
C GLY A 123 -12.44 8.46 -5.78
N VAL A 124 -13.47 7.88 -6.38
CA VAL A 124 -14.10 6.64 -5.93
C VAL A 124 -13.96 5.61 -7.04
N TYR A 125 -13.27 4.52 -6.75
CA TYR A 125 -13.21 3.34 -7.61
C TYR A 125 -14.27 2.35 -7.14
N THR A 126 -15.06 1.84 -8.08
CA THR A 126 -16.07 0.80 -7.84
C THR A 126 -15.71 -0.42 -8.66
N TYR A 127 -15.65 -1.60 -8.05
CA TYR A 127 -15.20 -2.84 -8.65
C TYR A 127 -16.36 -3.76 -9.00
N SER A 128 -16.24 -4.48 -10.11
CA SER A 128 -17.24 -5.43 -10.62
C SER A 128 -16.63 -6.82 -10.76
N TYR A 129 -17.43 -7.85 -10.46
CA TYR A 129 -16.96 -9.25 -10.45
C TYR A 129 -17.92 -10.18 -11.17
N GLU A 130 -17.37 -11.24 -11.79
CA GLU A 130 -18.12 -12.43 -12.22
C GLU A 130 -17.57 -13.64 -11.44
N GLY A 131 -18.38 -14.19 -10.52
CA GLY A 131 -17.87 -15.11 -9.50
C GLY A 131 -16.78 -14.42 -8.66
N ASP A 132 -15.60 -15.00 -8.60
CA ASP A 132 -14.44 -14.44 -7.88
C ASP A 132 -13.51 -13.62 -8.79
N LEU A 133 -13.78 -13.59 -10.11
CA LEU A 133 -12.96 -12.85 -11.06
C LEU A 133 -13.35 -11.37 -11.11
N LEU A 134 -12.37 -10.49 -10.95
CA LEU A 134 -12.54 -9.04 -11.12
C LEU A 134 -12.72 -8.73 -12.62
N THR A 135 -13.93 -8.33 -13.04
CA THR A 135 -14.21 -8.05 -14.46
C THR A 135 -13.99 -6.60 -14.85
N GLY A 136 -13.97 -5.69 -13.89
CA GLY A 136 -13.71 -4.30 -14.20
C GLY A 136 -13.75 -3.39 -12.98
N TYR A 137 -13.43 -2.13 -13.24
CA TYR A 137 -13.63 -1.04 -12.30
C TYR A 137 -14.07 0.24 -13.01
N GLU A 138 -14.73 1.11 -12.28
CA GLU A 138 -15.09 2.46 -12.70
C GLU A 138 -14.56 3.46 -11.68
N MET A 139 -14.03 4.61 -12.14
CA MET A 139 -13.55 5.69 -11.29
C MET A 139 -14.42 6.92 -11.50
N THR A 140 -14.96 7.45 -10.41
CA THR A 140 -15.78 8.66 -10.39
C THR A 140 -15.15 9.75 -9.53
N LEU A 141 -15.33 11.00 -9.93
CA LEU A 141 -14.99 12.19 -9.14
C LEU A 141 -16.10 13.24 -9.31
N GLY A 142 -16.59 13.77 -8.19
CA GLY A 142 -17.67 14.74 -8.20
C GLY A 142 -18.97 14.24 -8.84
N GLY A 143 -19.19 12.91 -8.85
CA GLY A 143 -20.34 12.25 -9.50
C GLY A 143 -20.18 12.06 -11.00
N MET A 144 -19.06 12.46 -11.60
CA MET A 144 -18.74 12.20 -13.00
C MET A 144 -17.89 10.94 -13.13
N LEU A 145 -18.28 10.06 -14.06
CA LEU A 145 -17.53 8.86 -14.40
C LEU A 145 -16.38 9.25 -15.36
N LEU A 146 -15.14 9.10 -14.90
CA LEU A 146 -13.94 9.59 -15.58
C LEU A 146 -13.10 8.49 -16.25
N MET A 147 -13.05 7.32 -15.65
CA MET A 147 -12.22 6.22 -16.13
C MET A 147 -12.91 4.88 -15.87
N ARG A 148 -12.63 3.90 -16.70
CA ARG A 148 -12.97 2.49 -16.46
C ARG A 148 -11.85 1.57 -16.89
N GLY A 149 -11.75 0.44 -16.21
CA GLY A 149 -10.88 -0.69 -16.57
C GLY A 149 -11.72 -1.93 -16.84
N THR A 150 -11.34 -2.71 -17.83
CA THR A 150 -11.99 -3.99 -18.17
C THR A 150 -10.94 -5.08 -18.19
N TYR A 151 -11.18 -6.19 -17.48
CA TYR A 151 -10.30 -7.36 -17.42
C TYR A 151 -10.82 -8.49 -18.29
N THR A 152 -9.91 -9.16 -19.00
CA THR A 152 -10.19 -10.34 -19.82
C THR A 152 -9.39 -11.52 -19.30
N TYR A 153 -9.99 -12.70 -19.26
CA TYR A 153 -9.41 -13.92 -18.71
C TYR A 153 -9.37 -15.04 -19.74
N ASP A 154 -8.39 -15.94 -19.60
CA ASP A 154 -8.36 -17.20 -20.32
C ASP A 154 -9.30 -18.25 -19.67
N ALA A 155 -9.34 -19.46 -20.27
CA ALA A 155 -10.19 -20.55 -19.78
C ALA A 155 -9.75 -21.11 -18.41
N ASN A 156 -8.53 -20.81 -17.97
CA ASN A 156 -7.97 -21.21 -16.67
C ASN A 156 -8.18 -20.16 -15.59
N GLY A 157 -8.75 -19.00 -15.95
CA GLY A 157 -8.96 -17.88 -15.03
C GLY A 157 -7.75 -16.95 -14.89
N HIS A 158 -6.74 -17.05 -15.75
CA HIS A 158 -5.63 -16.11 -15.77
C HIS A 158 -6.02 -14.82 -16.49
N CYS A 159 -5.75 -13.67 -15.90
CA CYS A 159 -5.98 -12.38 -16.54
C CYS A 159 -5.04 -12.23 -17.74
N THR A 160 -5.59 -12.11 -18.94
CA THR A 160 -4.79 -11.96 -20.18
C THR A 160 -4.68 -10.50 -20.61
N GLN A 161 -5.61 -9.64 -20.14
CA GLN A 161 -5.65 -8.24 -20.55
C GLN A 161 -6.35 -7.37 -19.52
N CYS A 162 -5.85 -6.15 -19.34
CA CYS A 162 -6.53 -5.03 -18.71
C CYS A 162 -6.59 -3.87 -19.70
N LEU A 163 -7.79 -3.47 -20.10
CA LEU A 163 -8.02 -2.30 -20.96
C LEU A 163 -8.51 -1.14 -20.10
N GLU A 164 -7.86 0.01 -20.17
CA GLU A 164 -8.28 1.25 -19.52
C GLU A 164 -8.75 2.28 -20.55
N GLU A 165 -9.85 2.94 -20.24
CA GLU A 165 -10.45 3.97 -21.07
C GLU A 165 -10.78 5.20 -20.23
N TYR A 166 -10.57 6.38 -20.81
CA TYR A 166 -11.05 7.65 -20.27
C TYR A 166 -12.37 8.08 -20.89
N ASN A 167 -13.21 8.69 -20.06
CA ASN A 167 -14.39 9.40 -20.53
C ASN A 167 -14.02 10.86 -20.81
N ASP A 168 -14.05 11.25 -22.08
CA ASP A 168 -13.85 12.63 -22.49
C ASP A 168 -15.12 13.47 -22.21
N ALA A 169 -15.43 13.62 -20.92
CA ALA A 169 -16.62 14.37 -20.47
C ALA A 169 -16.56 15.88 -20.69
N TRP A 170 -15.40 16.42 -21.09
CA TRP A 170 -15.17 17.87 -21.26
C TRP A 170 -15.35 18.36 -22.69
N GLY A 171 -15.86 17.55 -23.60
CA GLY A 171 -16.13 17.96 -24.98
C GLY A 171 -15.98 16.87 -26.03
N GLY A 172 -15.64 15.66 -25.61
CA GLY A 172 -15.53 14.49 -26.46
C GLY A 172 -16.83 13.69 -26.58
N THR A 173 -16.83 12.73 -27.47
CA THR A 173 -18.01 11.96 -27.86
C THR A 173 -18.10 10.59 -27.17
N GLY A 174 -17.45 10.42 -26.02
CA GLY A 174 -17.53 9.16 -25.28
C GLY A 174 -16.20 8.63 -24.77
N TRP A 175 -16.08 7.30 -24.67
CA TRP A 175 -14.91 6.62 -24.17
C TRP A 175 -13.78 6.59 -25.19
N SER A 176 -12.57 6.88 -24.74
CA SER A 176 -11.33 6.78 -25.52
C SER A 176 -10.36 5.83 -24.83
N ASN A 177 -9.70 4.97 -25.61
CA ASN A 177 -8.65 4.12 -25.09
C ASN A 177 -7.55 4.95 -24.42
N SER A 178 -6.99 4.46 -23.33
CA SER A 178 -5.90 5.07 -22.59
C SER A 178 -4.69 4.14 -22.50
N ALA A 179 -4.87 3.02 -21.81
CA ALA A 179 -3.83 2.04 -21.57
C ALA A 179 -4.32 0.63 -21.83
N LEU A 180 -3.38 -0.24 -22.20
CA LEU A 180 -3.60 -1.66 -22.37
C LEU A 180 -2.43 -2.40 -21.74
N THR A 181 -2.74 -3.22 -20.73
CA THR A 181 -1.77 -4.18 -20.18
C THR A 181 -2.15 -5.57 -20.65
N THR A 182 -1.19 -6.32 -21.19
CA THR A 182 -1.37 -7.71 -21.61
C THR A 182 -0.44 -8.62 -20.83
N TYR A 183 -0.90 -9.84 -20.55
CA TYR A 183 -0.18 -10.84 -19.76
C TYR A 183 -0.06 -12.14 -20.53
N THR A 184 1.10 -12.79 -20.41
CA THR A 184 1.32 -14.16 -20.92
C THR A 184 1.81 -15.08 -19.81
N TYR A 185 1.46 -16.35 -19.92
CA TYR A 185 1.70 -17.35 -18.89
C TYR A 185 2.41 -18.57 -19.47
N ASP A 186 3.21 -19.25 -18.65
CA ASP A 186 3.75 -20.57 -18.98
C ASP A 186 2.70 -21.68 -18.73
N GLU A 187 3.08 -22.94 -19.02
CA GLU A 187 2.21 -24.10 -18.81
C GLU A 187 1.87 -24.36 -17.34
N ALA A 188 2.67 -23.85 -16.40
CA ALA A 188 2.44 -23.94 -14.97
C ALA A 188 1.52 -22.83 -14.44
N GLY A 189 1.15 -21.86 -15.29
CA GLY A 189 0.32 -20.70 -14.90
C GLY A 189 1.11 -19.53 -14.32
N ASN A 190 2.44 -19.52 -14.43
CA ASN A 190 3.23 -18.39 -13.99
C ASN A 190 3.20 -17.27 -15.04
N CYS A 191 2.98 -16.02 -14.63
CA CYS A 191 2.99 -14.86 -15.53
C CYS A 191 4.42 -14.55 -15.97
N THR A 192 4.75 -14.92 -17.20
CA THR A 192 6.10 -14.78 -17.77
C THR A 192 6.36 -13.43 -18.42
N ASN A 193 5.30 -12.77 -18.92
CA ASN A 193 5.43 -11.45 -19.50
C ASN A 193 4.22 -10.58 -19.14
N GLU A 194 4.48 -9.32 -18.96
CA GLU A 194 3.51 -8.26 -18.81
C GLU A 194 3.95 -7.10 -19.71
N THR A 195 3.08 -6.64 -20.61
CA THR A 195 3.38 -5.53 -21.51
C THR A 195 2.36 -4.42 -21.33
N TYR A 196 2.84 -3.22 -21.03
CA TYR A 196 2.07 -2.00 -20.96
C TYR A 196 2.18 -1.22 -22.26
N SER A 197 1.05 -0.76 -22.79
CA SER A 197 0.95 0.08 -23.96
C SER A 197 0.01 1.25 -23.70
N TYR A 198 0.34 2.41 -24.24
CA TYR A 198 -0.56 3.57 -24.22
C TYR A 198 -1.21 3.78 -25.59
N TRP A 199 -2.33 4.51 -25.62
CA TRP A 199 -3.07 4.78 -26.87
C TRP A 199 -2.63 6.09 -27.53
N GLN A 200 -2.16 5.98 -28.79
CA GLN A 200 -1.83 7.15 -29.64
C GLN A 200 -2.26 6.89 -31.08
N ASN A 201 -3.58 6.90 -31.36
CA ASN A 201 -4.17 6.46 -32.63
C ASN A 201 -3.83 4.99 -33.01
N GLY A 202 -3.50 4.19 -32.05
CA GLY A 202 -3.04 2.81 -32.08
C GLY A 202 -2.31 2.50 -30.79
N TRP A 203 -2.18 1.22 -30.41
CA TRP A 203 -1.41 0.80 -29.24
C TRP A 203 0.08 0.94 -29.49
N VAL A 204 0.75 1.70 -28.62
CA VAL A 204 2.20 1.91 -28.64
C VAL A 204 2.78 1.25 -27.39
N PRO A 205 3.58 0.17 -27.51
CA PRO A 205 4.27 -0.41 -26.38
C PRO A 205 5.20 0.62 -25.72
N ASP A 206 5.14 0.72 -24.38
CA ASP A 206 5.95 1.63 -23.57
C ASP A 206 6.95 0.86 -22.73
N SER A 207 6.46 -0.12 -21.98
CA SER A 207 7.27 -0.93 -21.10
C SER A 207 6.79 -2.38 -21.06
N SER A 208 7.69 -3.30 -20.70
CA SER A 208 7.35 -4.68 -20.40
C SER A 208 8.17 -5.22 -19.24
N ILE A 209 7.63 -6.25 -18.60
CA ILE A 209 8.31 -7.03 -17.56
C ILE A 209 8.35 -8.48 -18.01
N ASP A 210 9.55 -9.02 -18.14
CA ASP A 210 9.78 -10.43 -18.39
C ASP A 210 10.21 -11.13 -17.09
N ARG A 211 9.67 -12.33 -16.86
CA ARG A 211 9.98 -13.14 -15.68
C ARG A 211 10.42 -14.53 -16.05
N VAL A 212 11.41 -15.04 -15.35
CA VAL A 212 11.91 -16.40 -15.44
C VAL A 212 11.65 -17.11 -14.13
N PHE A 213 10.99 -18.26 -14.19
CA PHE A 213 10.68 -19.09 -13.04
C PHE A 213 11.59 -20.31 -12.95
N ASP A 214 11.85 -20.78 -11.73
CA ASP A 214 12.50 -22.05 -11.49
C ASP A 214 11.49 -23.21 -11.45
N ALA A 215 12.00 -24.44 -11.26
CA ALA A 215 11.15 -25.63 -11.21
C ALA A 215 10.20 -25.71 -10.01
N TYR A 216 10.39 -24.87 -9.01
CA TYR A 216 9.52 -24.77 -7.82
C TYR A 216 8.41 -23.72 -8.01
N GLY A 217 8.50 -22.86 -9.04
CA GLY A 217 7.59 -21.74 -9.27
C GLY A 217 8.03 -20.44 -8.62
N ASN A 218 9.29 -20.29 -8.21
CA ASN A 218 9.84 -19.03 -7.77
C ASN A 218 10.18 -18.14 -8.95
N CYS A 219 9.82 -16.86 -8.90
CA CYS A 219 10.35 -15.85 -9.81
C CYS A 219 11.86 -15.71 -9.58
N LYS A 220 12.67 -16.29 -10.42
CA LYS A 220 14.12 -16.31 -10.30
C LYS A 220 14.76 -15.03 -10.79
N GLN A 221 14.19 -14.47 -11.86
CA GLN A 221 14.66 -13.24 -12.49
C GLN A 221 13.47 -12.45 -13.03
N ARG A 222 13.54 -11.14 -12.87
CA ARG A 222 12.63 -10.17 -13.48
C ARG A 222 13.45 -9.16 -14.26
N GLU A 223 13.10 -8.90 -15.51
CA GLU A 223 13.67 -7.81 -16.31
C GLU A 223 12.56 -6.83 -16.68
N LYS A 224 12.80 -5.55 -16.41
CA LYS A 224 11.95 -4.46 -16.91
C LYS A 224 12.57 -3.89 -18.17
N HIS A 225 11.77 -3.76 -19.20
CA HIS A 225 12.15 -3.13 -20.46
C HIS A 225 11.44 -1.78 -20.57
N SER A 226 12.14 -0.80 -21.09
CA SER A 226 11.58 0.50 -21.49
C SER A 226 12.06 0.81 -22.90
N ASN A 227 11.15 1.20 -23.78
CA ASN A 227 11.44 1.42 -25.21
C ASN A 227 12.19 0.25 -25.86
N GLY A 228 11.87 -0.98 -25.47
CA GLY A 228 12.45 -2.20 -26.03
C GLY A 228 13.89 -2.52 -25.57
N GLN A 229 14.41 -1.79 -24.59
CA GLN A 229 15.73 -2.05 -23.96
C GLN A 229 15.54 -2.41 -22.49
N VAL A 230 16.43 -3.29 -21.99
CA VAL A 230 16.43 -3.62 -20.55
C VAL A 230 16.76 -2.36 -19.76
N ALA A 231 15.86 -1.95 -18.88
CA ALA A 231 16.03 -0.81 -17.98
C ALA A 231 16.57 -1.24 -16.63
N ASP A 232 16.05 -2.33 -16.08
CA ASP A 232 16.52 -2.93 -14.84
C ASP A 232 16.35 -4.46 -14.85
N ARG A 233 17.13 -5.12 -13.99
CA ARG A 233 17.05 -6.55 -13.72
C ARG A 233 17.11 -6.80 -12.22
N VAL A 234 16.27 -7.70 -11.76
CA VAL A 234 16.26 -8.23 -10.41
C VAL A 234 16.46 -9.74 -10.47
N THR A 235 17.42 -10.25 -9.68
CA THR A 235 17.70 -11.69 -9.57
C THR A 235 17.55 -12.14 -8.13
N TYR A 236 16.61 -13.06 -7.86
CA TYR A 236 16.26 -13.55 -6.53
C TYR A 236 17.05 -14.79 -6.12
N ILE A 237 17.30 -14.90 -4.82
CA ILE A 237 17.87 -16.06 -4.15
C ILE A 237 16.91 -16.50 -3.05
N TYR A 238 16.67 -17.81 -3.00
CA TYR A 238 15.68 -18.43 -2.12
C TYR A 238 16.32 -19.41 -1.14
N ASP A 239 15.61 -19.66 -0.05
CA ASP A 239 15.86 -20.79 0.86
C ASP A 239 15.00 -21.97 0.38
N ASP A 240 15.60 -22.90 -0.32
CA ASP A 240 14.90 -24.06 -0.89
C ASP A 240 14.35 -25.02 0.19
N ALA A 241 14.82 -24.90 1.43
CA ALA A 241 14.34 -25.71 2.56
C ALA A 241 13.07 -25.14 3.22
N CYS A 242 12.70 -23.89 2.92
CA CYS A 242 11.56 -23.21 3.54
C CYS A 242 10.56 -22.77 2.47
N THR A 243 9.37 -23.39 2.45
CA THR A 243 8.30 -22.94 1.53
C THR A 243 7.66 -21.65 2.03
N ILE A 244 7.13 -20.84 1.12
CA ILE A 244 6.53 -19.54 1.43
C ILE A 244 5.31 -19.65 2.36
N ASN A 245 4.63 -20.80 2.39
CA ASN A 245 3.49 -21.05 3.27
C ASN A 245 3.85 -21.01 4.76
N HIS A 246 5.14 -21.18 5.10
CA HIS A 246 5.67 -21.03 6.46
C HIS A 246 6.07 -19.60 6.81
N VAL A 247 5.86 -18.65 5.88
CA VAL A 247 6.27 -17.27 6.06
C VAL A 247 5.06 -16.35 5.98
N LEU A 248 4.88 -15.53 7.01
CA LEU A 248 3.95 -14.40 6.93
C LEU A 248 4.61 -13.28 6.12
N MET A 249 4.15 -13.10 4.89
CA MET A 249 4.52 -11.95 4.07
C MET A 249 3.52 -10.82 4.31
N PRO A 250 3.98 -9.57 4.44
CA PRO A 250 3.07 -8.45 4.59
C PRO A 250 2.25 -8.27 3.33
N TYR A 251 0.95 -8.06 3.48
CA TYR A 251 0.03 -7.78 2.40
C TYR A 251 -0.37 -6.31 2.41
N HIS A 252 -0.24 -5.66 1.26
CA HIS A 252 -0.75 -4.32 1.02
C HIS A 252 -1.66 -4.34 -0.20
N PRO A 253 -2.86 -3.72 -0.16
CA PRO A 253 -3.85 -3.81 -1.24
C PRO A 253 -3.55 -2.92 -2.44
N GLU A 254 -2.59 -2.02 -2.32
CA GLU A 254 -2.21 -1.12 -3.41
C GLU A 254 -1.15 -1.78 -4.32
N PRO A 255 -1.27 -1.57 -5.63
CA PRO A 255 -0.45 -2.29 -6.62
C PRO A 255 1.06 -2.10 -6.48
N ASN A 256 1.49 -0.96 -5.94
CA ASN A 256 2.92 -0.64 -5.80
C ASN A 256 3.64 -1.45 -4.70
N TYR A 257 2.90 -2.22 -3.91
CA TYR A 257 3.40 -2.97 -2.75
C TYR A 257 3.23 -4.48 -2.89
N THR A 258 3.04 -4.99 -4.11
CA THR A 258 2.91 -6.42 -4.36
C THR A 258 4.28 -7.08 -4.51
N TRP A 259 4.41 -8.25 -3.87
CA TRP A 259 5.59 -9.09 -4.02
C TRP A 259 5.51 -9.89 -5.33
N GLU A 260 6.67 -10.25 -5.88
CA GLU A 260 6.72 -11.26 -6.93
C GLU A 260 6.22 -12.62 -6.42
N GLN A 261 5.94 -13.54 -7.33
CA GLN A 261 5.51 -14.88 -6.97
C GLN A 261 6.67 -15.67 -6.37
N PHE A 262 6.50 -16.11 -5.13
CA PHE A 262 7.45 -16.92 -4.38
C PHE A 262 6.83 -18.26 -4.01
N ALA A 263 7.50 -19.36 -4.33
CA ALA A 263 7.16 -20.70 -3.84
C ALA A 263 7.96 -21.03 -2.56
N ASN A 264 9.17 -20.48 -2.44
CA ASN A 264 10.06 -20.60 -1.30
C ASN A 264 10.33 -19.24 -0.67
N ARG A 265 10.87 -19.24 0.54
CA ARG A 265 11.23 -18.04 1.29
C ARG A 265 12.33 -17.27 0.56
N PRO A 266 12.10 -16.03 0.09
CA PRO A 266 13.16 -15.22 -0.50
C PRO A 266 14.18 -14.81 0.55
N LEU A 267 15.47 -14.86 0.22
CA LEU A 267 16.56 -14.43 1.09
C LEU A 267 17.08 -13.06 0.71
N ARG A 268 17.27 -12.85 -0.58
CA ARG A 268 17.70 -11.56 -1.14
C ARG A 268 17.42 -11.50 -2.63
N TYR A 269 17.50 -10.30 -3.19
CA TYR A 269 17.67 -10.13 -4.61
C TYR A 269 18.79 -9.13 -4.93
N ALA A 270 19.51 -9.38 -6.02
CA ALA A 270 20.45 -8.44 -6.62
C ALA A 270 19.69 -7.54 -7.59
N TRP A 271 19.94 -6.22 -7.50
CA TRP A 271 19.38 -5.23 -8.42
C TRP A 271 20.47 -4.67 -9.33
N GLU A 272 20.18 -4.67 -10.63
CA GLU A 272 20.99 -4.10 -11.68
C GLU A 272 20.16 -3.08 -12.46
N THR A 273 20.77 -1.96 -12.86
CA THR A 273 20.12 -0.95 -13.72
C THR A 273 20.95 -0.67 -14.94
N ALA A 274 20.31 -0.27 -16.05
CA ALA A 274 21.01 0.11 -17.26
C ALA A 274 21.64 1.50 -17.12
N ASN A 275 22.91 1.62 -17.49
CA ASN A 275 23.58 2.92 -17.67
C ASN A 275 23.17 3.58 -19.00
N ASP A 276 23.67 4.77 -19.27
CA ASP A 276 23.38 5.53 -20.50
C ASP A 276 23.75 4.78 -21.79
N GLY A 277 24.64 3.79 -21.70
CA GLY A 277 25.04 2.90 -22.80
C GLY A 277 24.18 1.66 -22.94
N GLY A 278 23.15 1.46 -22.09
CA GLY A 278 22.29 0.29 -22.06
C GLY A 278 22.95 -0.96 -21.45
N GLN A 279 24.11 -0.80 -20.80
CA GLN A 279 24.76 -1.90 -20.09
C GLN A 279 24.23 -1.96 -18.66
N LEU A 280 23.80 -3.14 -18.22
CA LEU A 280 23.40 -3.40 -16.84
C LEU A 280 24.62 -3.27 -15.92
N ILE A 281 24.45 -2.49 -14.88
CA ILE A 281 25.41 -2.30 -13.77
C ILE A 281 24.74 -2.71 -12.47
N TYR A 282 25.45 -3.44 -11.64
CA TYR A 282 25.02 -3.80 -10.29
C TYR A 282 24.85 -2.53 -9.45
N VAL A 283 23.77 -2.46 -8.68
CA VAL A 283 23.45 -1.37 -7.77
C VAL A 283 23.66 -1.83 -6.33
N CYS A 284 22.82 -2.73 -5.85
CA CYS A 284 22.85 -3.25 -4.48
C CYS A 284 22.14 -4.62 -4.39
N ASP A 285 22.31 -5.28 -3.26
CA ASP A 285 21.47 -6.40 -2.84
C ASP A 285 20.38 -5.89 -1.87
N TYR A 286 19.15 -6.33 -2.09
CA TYR A 286 18.07 -6.18 -1.12
C TYR A 286 17.90 -7.46 -0.32
N ILE A 287 17.87 -7.34 0.99
CA ILE A 287 17.89 -8.45 1.95
C ILE A 287 16.53 -8.56 2.64
N PHE A 288 15.99 -9.77 2.72
CA PHE A 288 14.79 -10.10 3.47
C PHE A 288 15.20 -10.65 4.84
N GLU A 289 14.86 -9.94 5.90
CA GLU A 289 15.13 -10.36 7.27
C GLU A 289 13.85 -10.86 7.93
N TYR A 290 13.92 -12.02 8.60
CA TYR A 290 12.77 -12.71 9.16
C TYR A 290 12.89 -12.85 10.66
N GLY A 291 11.78 -12.60 11.37
CA GLY A 291 11.58 -12.99 12.75
C GLY A 291 11.00 -14.40 12.85
N ALA A 292 11.28 -15.12 13.94
CA ALA A 292 10.66 -16.38 14.26
C ALA A 292 9.35 -16.19 15.04
N PHE A 293 8.37 -17.11 14.83
CA PHE A 293 7.03 -17.05 15.43
C PHE A 293 6.97 -17.50 16.90
N GLU A 294 8.02 -17.37 17.69
CA GLU A 294 7.97 -17.58 19.16
C GLU A 294 7.28 -16.43 19.93
N GLY A 295 6.40 -15.71 19.26
CA GLY A 295 5.75 -14.48 19.67
C GLY A 295 6.30 -13.35 18.81
N ILE A 296 5.45 -12.76 17.97
CA ILE A 296 5.81 -11.56 17.22
C ILE A 296 6.25 -10.53 18.25
N PRO A 297 7.48 -10.01 18.18
CA PRO A 297 7.83 -8.87 18.98
C PRO A 297 6.80 -7.81 18.63
N GLN A 298 6.00 -7.36 19.59
CA GLN A 298 5.25 -6.13 19.40
C GLN A 298 6.30 -5.02 19.35
N HIS A 299 6.89 -4.82 18.17
CA HIS A 299 7.66 -3.63 17.93
C HIS A 299 6.67 -2.49 18.10
N GLU A 300 6.87 -1.68 19.11
CA GLU A 300 6.16 -0.42 19.19
C GLU A 300 6.49 0.31 17.89
N MET A 301 5.46 0.72 17.12
CA MET A 301 5.63 1.58 15.97
C MET A 301 6.64 2.66 16.32
N PRO A 302 7.55 3.06 15.44
CA PRO A 302 8.34 4.25 15.67
C PRO A 302 7.34 5.37 15.94
N VAL A 303 7.19 5.69 17.21
CA VAL A 303 6.33 6.78 17.61
C VAL A 303 7.05 8.02 17.13
N THR A 304 6.64 8.49 15.99
CA THR A 304 7.01 9.81 15.55
C THR A 304 6.50 10.78 16.60
N ASP A 305 7.16 11.91 16.82
CA ASP A 305 6.67 12.99 17.69
C ASP A 305 5.31 13.55 17.22
N MET A 306 4.74 12.92 16.17
CA MET A 306 3.47 13.29 15.59
C MET A 306 2.30 12.70 16.38
N MET A 307 1.36 13.56 16.69
CA MET A 307 0.11 13.18 17.30
C MET A 307 -0.83 12.57 16.26
N VAL A 308 -1.28 11.34 16.48
CA VAL A 308 -2.26 10.65 15.65
C VAL A 308 -3.59 10.51 16.41
N VAL A 309 -4.70 10.80 15.72
CA VAL A 309 -6.06 10.69 16.26
C VAL A 309 -6.89 9.80 15.33
N TYR A 310 -7.34 8.65 15.82
CA TYR A 310 -8.15 7.71 15.03
C TYR A 310 -9.18 6.93 15.88
N PRO A 311 -10.27 6.42 15.27
CA PRO A 311 -10.72 6.75 13.93
C PRO A 311 -11.09 8.23 13.79
N ASN A 312 -10.87 8.80 12.62
CA ASN A 312 -11.28 10.17 12.31
C ASN A 312 -11.84 10.20 10.86
N PRO A 313 -13.15 10.36 10.66
CA PRO A 313 -14.20 10.68 11.67
C PRO A 313 -14.50 9.56 12.67
N THR A 314 -14.90 9.94 13.90
CA THR A 314 -15.32 9.02 14.98
C THR A 314 -16.81 9.12 15.31
N GLN A 315 -17.39 8.05 15.88
CA GLN A 315 -18.79 8.03 16.36
C GLN A 315 -18.94 7.71 17.86
N GLY A 316 -17.87 7.33 18.53
CA GLY A 316 -17.96 6.90 19.93
C GLY A 316 -16.64 7.01 20.64
N GLU A 317 -15.67 6.24 20.25
CA GLU A 317 -14.32 6.26 20.84
C GLU A 317 -13.31 6.73 19.80
N MET A 318 -12.30 7.44 20.26
CA MET A 318 -11.11 7.75 19.48
C MET A 318 -9.85 7.33 20.24
N THR A 319 -8.81 6.99 19.54
CA THR A 319 -7.48 6.75 20.10
C THR A 319 -6.58 7.93 19.76
N LEU A 320 -5.91 8.43 20.76
CA LEU A 320 -4.88 9.46 20.67
C LEU A 320 -3.52 8.81 20.87
N CYS A 321 -2.64 8.91 19.88
CA CYS A 321 -1.26 8.43 19.95
C CYS A 321 -0.31 9.63 19.93
N LEU A 322 0.57 9.71 20.92
CA LEU A 322 1.64 10.69 20.99
C LEU A 322 2.73 10.17 21.95
N GLU A 323 3.98 10.15 21.49
CA GLU A 323 5.09 9.77 22.37
C GLU A 323 5.17 10.70 23.57
N GLY A 324 5.28 10.09 24.77
CA GLY A 324 5.34 10.85 26.01
C GLY A 324 4.05 11.59 26.38
N LEU A 325 2.90 11.21 25.83
CA LEU A 325 1.61 11.85 26.12
C LEU A 325 1.41 12.02 27.64
N ARG A 326 1.17 13.25 28.08
CA ARG A 326 0.93 13.64 29.49
C ARG A 326 -0.49 14.10 29.72
N ARG A 327 -1.02 14.92 28.80
CA ARG A 327 -2.37 15.48 28.89
C ARG A 327 -2.90 15.82 27.51
N TYR A 328 -4.23 15.85 27.40
CA TYR A 328 -4.93 16.24 26.18
C TYR A 328 -6.14 17.13 26.50
N GLU A 329 -6.56 17.89 25.50
CA GLU A 329 -7.76 18.74 25.50
C GLU A 329 -8.45 18.57 24.14
N ILE A 330 -9.77 18.36 24.14
CA ILE A 330 -10.62 18.42 22.95
C ILE A 330 -11.35 19.75 23.00
N ILE A 331 -11.22 20.54 21.94
CA ILE A 331 -11.64 21.93 21.88
C ILE A 331 -12.67 22.07 20.76
N ASP A 332 -13.82 22.70 21.03
CA ASP A 332 -14.82 23.01 20.01
C ASP A 332 -14.37 24.18 19.10
N MET A 333 -15.11 24.43 18.03
CA MET A 333 -14.81 25.51 17.08
C MET A 333 -14.95 26.92 17.66
N ASN A 334 -15.49 27.07 18.89
CA ASN A 334 -15.53 28.34 19.61
C ASN A 334 -14.32 28.52 20.55
N GLY A 335 -13.37 27.57 20.54
CA GLY A 335 -12.18 27.60 21.39
C GLY A 335 -12.41 27.10 22.82
N LYS A 336 -13.58 26.50 23.11
CA LYS A 336 -13.90 25.98 24.46
C LYS A 336 -13.43 24.54 24.57
N ALA A 337 -12.67 24.22 25.62
CA ALA A 337 -12.34 22.83 25.94
C ALA A 337 -13.63 22.09 26.38
N VAL A 338 -14.03 21.08 25.65
CA VAL A 338 -15.23 20.27 25.89
C VAL A 338 -14.90 18.93 26.55
N LEU A 339 -13.67 18.47 26.44
CA LEU A 339 -13.15 17.27 27.09
C LEU A 339 -11.66 17.45 27.36
N GLN A 340 -11.17 16.93 28.50
CA GLN A 340 -9.74 16.99 28.84
C GLN A 340 -9.37 15.82 29.74
N GLY A 341 -8.10 15.39 29.66
CA GLY A 341 -7.60 14.29 30.46
C GLY A 341 -6.09 14.25 30.58
N GLN A 342 -5.61 13.25 31.31
CA GLN A 342 -4.19 12.95 31.48
C GLN A 342 -3.94 11.51 31.07
N SER A 343 -2.75 11.24 30.54
CA SER A 343 -2.28 9.92 30.19
C SER A 343 -0.81 9.80 30.55
N ASN A 344 -0.37 8.58 30.82
CA ASN A 344 1.04 8.27 31.06
C ASN A 344 1.57 7.23 30.04
N GLY A 345 0.83 7.00 28.95
CA GLY A 345 1.17 6.05 27.89
C GLY A 345 1.33 6.71 26.54
N LYS A 346 1.75 5.95 25.56
CA LYS A 346 1.87 6.37 24.16
C LYS A 346 0.51 6.44 23.45
N ARG A 347 -0.44 5.61 23.89
CA ARG A 347 -1.82 5.51 23.36
C ARG A 347 -2.82 5.74 24.47
N HIS A 348 -3.88 6.46 24.15
CA HIS A 348 -4.97 6.71 25.08
C HIS A 348 -6.31 6.72 24.34
N THR A 349 -7.20 5.80 24.69
CA THR A 349 -8.56 5.76 24.13
C THR A 349 -9.46 6.71 24.91
N ILE A 350 -10.21 7.53 24.20
CA ILE A 350 -11.05 8.60 24.72
C ILE A 350 -12.47 8.39 24.22
N ASP A 351 -13.41 8.29 25.13
CA ASP A 351 -14.84 8.27 24.80
C ASP A 351 -15.30 9.69 24.43
N VAL A 352 -15.73 9.85 23.19
CA VAL A 352 -16.25 11.09 22.61
C VAL A 352 -17.72 10.99 22.23
N SER A 353 -18.41 9.92 22.64
CA SER A 353 -19.83 9.65 22.33
C SER A 353 -20.77 10.74 22.83
N ALA A 354 -20.39 11.48 23.87
CA ALA A 354 -21.14 12.60 24.41
C ALA A 354 -20.97 13.92 23.63
N LEU A 355 -20.05 13.97 22.67
CA LEU A 355 -19.83 15.16 21.86
C LEU A 355 -20.85 15.24 20.72
N ALA A 356 -21.31 16.44 20.41
CA ALA A 356 -22.18 16.66 19.26
C ALA A 356 -21.42 16.40 17.95
N SER A 357 -22.15 15.98 16.91
CA SER A 357 -21.56 15.88 15.57
C SER A 357 -20.97 17.22 15.14
N GLY A 358 -19.72 17.21 14.70
CA GLY A 358 -19.01 18.45 14.35
C GLY A 358 -17.50 18.28 14.29
N LEU A 359 -16.82 19.39 13.98
CA LEU A 359 -15.37 19.47 13.94
C LEU A 359 -14.82 19.94 15.30
N TYR A 360 -13.75 19.30 15.75
CA TYR A 360 -13.04 19.59 17.00
C TYR A 360 -11.54 19.67 16.76
N LEU A 361 -10.83 20.36 17.63
CA LEU A 361 -9.37 20.31 17.73
C LEU A 361 -8.97 19.42 18.90
N VAL A 362 -8.14 18.44 18.65
CA VAL A 362 -7.47 17.64 19.68
C VAL A 362 -6.10 18.25 19.92
N LYS A 363 -5.85 18.68 21.15
CA LYS A 363 -4.58 19.26 21.57
C LYS A 363 -3.95 18.34 22.60
N ALA A 364 -2.71 17.95 22.42
CA ALA A 364 -2.00 17.06 23.33
C ALA A 364 -0.60 17.54 23.66
N TYR A 365 -0.16 17.27 24.88
CA TYR A 365 1.13 17.68 25.43
C TYR A 365 1.96 16.45 25.78
N ASN A 366 3.19 16.35 25.26
CA ASN A 366 4.10 15.23 25.50
C ASN A 366 5.12 15.45 26.62
N GLY A 367 5.04 16.55 27.34
CA GLY A 367 6.02 16.96 28.36
C GLY A 367 7.05 17.98 27.86
N GLN A 368 7.14 18.18 26.55
CA GLN A 368 8.06 19.12 25.90
C GLN A 368 7.32 20.13 25.03
N SER A 369 6.41 19.66 24.20
CA SER A 369 5.68 20.48 23.23
C SER A 369 4.20 20.13 23.18
N TRP A 370 3.41 21.01 22.55
CA TRP A 370 2.01 20.78 22.23
C TRP A 370 1.87 20.39 20.76
N SER A 371 1.09 19.34 20.51
CA SER A 371 0.66 18.93 19.17
C SER A 371 -0.85 19.17 19.03
N ILE A 372 -1.32 19.50 17.82
CA ILE A 372 -2.72 19.78 17.52
C ILE A 372 -3.12 18.98 16.27
N SER A 373 -4.27 18.31 16.34
CA SER A 373 -4.88 17.62 15.20
C SER A 373 -6.37 17.95 15.12
N LYS A 374 -6.95 17.83 13.93
CA LYS A 374 -8.40 17.96 13.74
C LYS A 374 -9.08 16.61 13.99
N MET A 375 -10.27 16.61 14.56
CA MET A 375 -11.13 15.46 14.78
C MET A 375 -12.55 15.79 14.35
N GLN A 376 -13.16 14.91 13.59
CA GLN A 376 -14.58 15.00 13.22
C GLN A 376 -15.38 13.95 13.98
N VAL A 377 -16.43 14.38 14.68
CA VAL A 377 -17.45 13.52 15.31
C VAL A 377 -18.65 13.43 14.37
N LYS A 378 -19.14 12.22 14.09
CA LYS A 378 -20.33 11.94 13.26
C LYS A 378 -21.57 11.71 14.10
#